data_7f265f96c4ab200b16d993d70db2d13a
#
_entry.id   7f265f96c4ab200b16d993d70db2d13a
#
_cell.length_a   1.000
_cell.length_b   1.000
_cell.length_c   1.000
_cell.angle_alpha   90.00
_cell.angle_beta   90.00
_cell.angle_gamma   90.00
#
_symmetry.space_group_name_H-M   'P 1'
#
loop_
_entity.id
_entity.type
_entity.pdbx_description
1 polymer ?
#
loop_
_entity_poly.entity_id
_entity_poly.type
_entity_poly.pdbx_seq_one_letter_code
_entity_poly.pdbx_strand_id
1 'polypeptide(L)'
;MYKNKSADGRNNISGKNIAKLRTRMKTPNSQRALADKMQLMGIDIDKNAVQRIESGQRFVTDIELKAFAKLFGVTMEELVSDSD
;
A
#
# COMPACT_ATOMS: atom_id res chain seq x y z
N MET A 1 20.13 -18.11 -4.73
CA MET A 1 18.68 -17.88 -4.98
C MET A 1 18.38 -16.41 -4.81
N TYR A 2 17.71 -15.83 -5.76
CA TYR A 2 17.32 -14.43 -5.71
C TYR A 2 16.01 -14.28 -4.94
N LYS A 3 15.94 -13.27 -4.10
CA LYS A 3 14.73 -12.93 -3.36
C LYS A 3 14.27 -11.53 -3.79
N ASN A 4 12.97 -11.37 -3.98
CA ASN A 4 12.38 -10.11 -4.43
C ASN A 4 12.14 -9.19 -3.23
N LYS A 5 13.24 -8.77 -2.57
CA LYS A 5 13.17 -7.91 -1.39
C LYS A 5 13.85 -6.58 -1.67
N SER A 6 13.33 -5.53 -1.05
CA SER A 6 14.00 -4.23 -1.07
C SER A 6 15.29 -4.28 -0.26
N ALA A 7 16.10 -3.22 -0.38
CA ALA A 7 17.39 -3.14 0.30
C ALA A 7 17.30 -3.29 1.82
N ASP A 8 16.19 -2.92 2.42
CA ASP A 8 15.95 -3.02 3.86
C ASP A 8 15.26 -4.34 4.27
N GLY A 9 15.16 -5.29 3.35
CA GLY A 9 14.56 -6.59 3.62
C GLY A 9 13.04 -6.64 3.49
N ARG A 10 12.41 -5.55 3.11
CA ARG A 10 10.96 -5.52 2.92
C ARG A 10 10.57 -6.23 1.62
N ASN A 11 9.37 -6.78 1.59
CA ASN A 11 8.83 -7.45 0.41
C ASN A 11 8.10 -6.49 -0.54
N ASN A 12 8.04 -5.22 -0.20
CA ASN A 12 7.52 -4.18 -1.08
C ASN A 12 8.19 -2.86 -0.75
N ILE A 13 8.20 -1.94 -1.70
CA ILE A 13 8.77 -0.60 -1.51
C ILE A 13 7.67 0.47 -1.35
N SER A 14 6.43 0.13 -1.63
CA SER A 14 5.31 1.09 -1.59
C SER A 14 4.66 1.21 -0.22
N GLY A 15 4.85 0.22 0.66
CA GLY A 15 4.11 0.15 1.93
C GLY A 15 4.30 1.37 2.83
N LYS A 16 5.52 1.92 2.90
CA LYS A 16 5.79 3.13 3.69
C LYS A 16 5.03 4.33 3.15
N ASN A 17 5.01 4.48 1.83
CA ASN A 17 4.27 5.57 1.19
C ASN A 17 2.77 5.40 1.35
N ILE A 18 2.29 4.17 1.24
CA ILE A 18 0.88 3.86 1.47
C ILE A 18 0.48 4.24 2.90
N ALA A 19 1.28 3.89 3.88
CA ALA A 19 1.01 4.25 5.28
C ALA A 19 0.95 5.77 5.49
N LYS A 20 1.89 6.51 4.90
CA LYS A 20 1.88 7.98 4.97
C LYS A 20 0.63 8.57 4.36
N LEU A 21 0.28 8.12 3.17
CA LEU A 21 -0.90 8.63 2.47
C LEU A 21 -2.18 8.27 3.21
N ARG A 22 -2.24 7.06 3.77
CA ARG A 22 -3.39 6.65 4.56
C ARG A 22 -3.62 7.58 5.75
N THR A 23 -2.56 7.92 6.48
CA THR A 23 -2.69 8.80 7.65
C THR A 23 -3.09 10.22 7.28
N ARG A 24 -2.92 10.61 6.02
CA ARG A 24 -3.32 11.93 5.51
C ARG A 24 -4.72 11.95 4.91
N MET A 25 -5.37 10.79 4.79
CA MET A 25 -6.75 10.73 4.32
C MET A 25 -7.68 11.41 5.31
N LYS A 26 -8.83 11.86 4.81
CA LYS A 26 -9.91 12.29 5.70
C LYS A 26 -10.37 11.10 6.55
N THR A 27 -10.71 11.35 7.79
CA THR A 27 -11.23 10.31 8.67
C THR A 27 -12.55 9.77 8.13
N PRO A 28 -12.79 8.45 8.24
CA PRO A 28 -11.92 7.46 8.90
C PRO A 28 -10.71 7.10 8.04
N ASN A 29 -9.54 7.01 8.68
CA ASN A 29 -8.27 6.76 8.00
C ASN A 29 -7.49 5.58 8.61
N SER A 30 -8.18 4.68 9.28
CA SER A 30 -7.58 3.47 9.82
C SER A 30 -7.17 2.51 8.70
N GLN A 31 -6.38 1.50 9.04
CA GLN A 31 -6.05 0.43 8.09
C GLN A 31 -7.31 -0.28 7.61
N ARG A 32 -8.28 -0.47 8.50
CA ARG A 32 -9.57 -1.05 8.14
C ARG A 32 -10.33 -0.16 7.16
N ALA A 33 -10.32 1.15 7.40
CA ALA A 33 -10.99 2.09 6.50
C ALA A 33 -10.37 2.06 5.10
N LEU A 34 -9.05 1.96 5.02
CA LEU A 34 -8.37 1.82 3.72
C LEU A 34 -8.77 0.51 3.04
N ALA A 35 -8.80 -0.59 3.78
CA ALA A 35 -9.22 -1.88 3.23
C ALA A 35 -10.65 -1.79 2.68
N ASP A 36 -11.56 -1.17 3.43
CA ASP A 36 -12.95 -0.99 2.99
C ASP A 36 -13.03 -0.21 1.67
N LYS A 37 -12.24 0.86 1.55
CA LYS A 37 -12.19 1.65 0.31
C LYS A 37 -11.66 0.85 -0.86
N MET A 38 -10.64 0.03 -0.63
CA MET A 38 -10.10 -0.83 -1.67
C MET A 38 -11.11 -1.89 -2.10
N GLN A 39 -11.86 -2.46 -1.17
CA GLN A 39 -12.90 -3.42 -1.49
C GLN A 39 -14.00 -2.80 -2.35
N LEU A 40 -14.35 -1.54 -2.09
CA LEU A 40 -15.30 -0.81 -2.93
C LEU A 40 -14.80 -0.62 -4.37
N MET A 41 -13.49 -0.66 -4.56
CA MET A 41 -12.86 -0.60 -5.90
C MET A 41 -12.72 -1.99 -6.52
N GLY A 42 -13.20 -3.04 -5.86
CA GLY A 42 -13.10 -4.40 -6.37
C GLY A 42 -11.80 -5.10 -6.02
N ILE A 43 -11.00 -4.54 -5.10
CA ILE A 43 -9.73 -5.12 -4.69
C ILE A 43 -9.94 -5.88 -3.39
N ASP A 44 -9.67 -7.18 -3.43
CA ASP A 44 -9.95 -8.09 -2.32
C ASP A 44 -8.78 -8.10 -1.33
N ILE A 45 -8.69 -7.05 -0.52
CA ILE A 45 -7.75 -6.99 0.60
C ILE A 45 -8.48 -6.58 1.87
N ASP A 46 -8.06 -7.16 2.99
CA ASP A 46 -8.64 -6.85 4.29
C ASP A 46 -7.67 -6.00 5.12
N LYS A 47 -8.08 -5.70 6.36
CA LYS A 47 -7.26 -4.93 7.29
C LYS A 47 -5.89 -5.58 7.51
N ASN A 48 -5.86 -6.90 7.63
CA ASN A 48 -4.60 -7.61 7.87
C ASN A 48 -3.67 -7.52 6.67
N ALA A 49 -4.23 -7.56 5.47
CA ALA A 49 -3.44 -7.37 4.24
C ALA A 49 -2.84 -5.96 4.21
N VAL A 50 -3.61 -4.93 4.55
CA VAL A 50 -3.11 -3.56 4.62
C VAL A 50 -1.98 -3.45 5.64
N GLN A 51 -2.16 -4.03 6.82
CA GLN A 51 -1.14 -4.03 7.87
C GLN A 51 0.16 -4.65 7.38
N ARG A 52 0.08 -5.79 6.70
CA ARG A 52 1.25 -6.49 6.19
C ARG A 52 1.92 -5.75 5.05
N ILE A 53 1.15 -5.06 4.23
CA ILE A 53 1.70 -4.20 3.19
C ILE A 53 2.50 -3.07 3.82
N GLU A 54 1.91 -2.38 4.80
CA GLU A 54 2.55 -1.23 5.44
C GLU A 54 3.80 -1.63 6.21
N SER A 55 3.80 -2.82 6.82
CA SER A 55 4.96 -3.33 7.55
C SER A 55 6.02 -3.96 6.63
N GLY A 56 5.71 -4.13 5.35
CA GLY A 56 6.63 -4.70 4.39
C GLY A 56 6.66 -6.22 4.34
N GLN A 57 5.75 -6.89 5.03
CA GLN A 57 5.72 -8.35 5.08
C GLN A 57 5.09 -8.97 3.84
N ARG A 58 4.19 -8.24 3.15
CA ARG A 58 3.41 -8.75 2.03
C ARG A 58 3.85 -8.08 0.74
N PHE A 59 3.95 -8.86 -0.34
CA PHE A 59 4.13 -8.31 -1.68
C PHE A 59 2.88 -7.54 -2.09
N VAL A 60 3.06 -6.53 -2.92
CA VAL A 60 1.97 -5.74 -3.50
C VAL A 60 1.94 -6.04 -4.99
N THR A 61 0.79 -6.47 -5.49
CA THR A 61 0.63 -6.74 -6.92
C THR A 61 0.49 -5.42 -7.69
N ASP A 62 0.75 -5.47 -9.00
CA ASP A 62 0.59 -4.29 -9.84
C ASP A 62 -0.87 -3.81 -9.88
N ILE A 63 -1.82 -4.73 -9.82
CA ILE A 63 -3.24 -4.40 -9.76
C ILE A 63 -3.56 -3.63 -8.49
N GLU A 64 -3.04 -4.09 -7.36
CA GLU A 64 -3.22 -3.43 -6.07
C GLU A 64 -2.54 -2.07 -6.06
N LEU A 65 -1.32 -1.99 -6.58
CA LEU A 65 -0.57 -0.75 -6.62
C LEU A 65 -1.32 0.32 -7.43
N LYS A 66 -1.84 -0.07 -8.58
CA LYS A 66 -2.63 0.83 -9.42
C LYS A 66 -3.87 1.33 -8.68
N ALA A 67 -4.54 0.45 -7.96
CA ALA A 67 -5.73 0.81 -7.19
C ALA A 67 -5.40 1.79 -6.05
N PHE A 68 -4.31 1.56 -5.32
CA PHE A 68 -3.85 2.48 -4.29
C PHE A 68 -3.54 3.86 -4.88
N ALA A 69 -2.84 3.90 -6.01
CA ALA A 69 -2.50 5.15 -6.69
C ALA A 69 -3.77 5.92 -7.03
N LYS A 70 -4.75 5.25 -7.61
CA LYS A 70 -6.02 5.86 -7.97
C LYS A 70 -6.77 6.37 -6.74
N LEU A 71 -6.82 5.58 -5.68
CA LEU A 71 -7.52 5.95 -4.45
C LEU A 71 -6.91 7.19 -3.80
N PHE A 72 -5.58 7.25 -3.74
CA PHE A 72 -4.88 8.37 -3.14
C PHE A 72 -4.72 9.57 -4.08
N GLY A 73 -5.04 9.43 -5.36
CA GLY A 73 -4.86 10.51 -6.34
C GLY A 73 -3.40 10.80 -6.65
N VAL A 74 -2.55 9.79 -6.60
CA VAL A 74 -1.12 9.91 -6.91
C VAL A 74 -0.77 8.96 -8.05
N THR A 75 0.45 9.07 -8.57
CA THR A 75 0.94 8.15 -9.59
C THR A 75 1.49 6.88 -8.94
N MET A 76 1.56 5.80 -9.71
CA MET A 76 2.23 4.58 -9.24
C MET A 76 3.70 4.84 -8.94
N GLU A 77 4.34 5.71 -9.72
CA GLU A 77 5.72 6.10 -9.51
C GLU A 77 5.90 6.77 -8.14
N GLU A 78 4.97 7.63 -7.75
CA GLU A 78 5.02 8.26 -6.43
C GLU A 78 4.92 7.25 -5.30
N LEU A 79 4.12 6.18 -5.48
CA LEU A 79 3.98 5.13 -4.49
C LEU A 79 5.26 4.33 -4.28
N VAL A 80 6.08 4.20 -5.32
CA VAL A 80 7.31 3.40 -5.25
C VAL A 80 8.57 4.27 -5.12
N SER A 81 8.41 5.59 -5.03
CA SER A 81 9.53 6.49 -4.85
C SER A 81 10.11 6.36 -3.44
N ASP A 82 11.41 6.58 -3.33
CA ASP A 82 12.04 6.66 -2.02
C ASP A 82 11.53 7.91 -1.31
N SER A 83 11.06 7.71 -0.08
CA SER A 83 10.60 8.83 0.71
C SER A 83 11.56 9.07 1.86
N ASP A 84 12.03 10.26 1.95
CA ASP A 84 12.87 10.70 3.06
C ASP A 84 12.04 11.12 4.25
#